data_aec064aac02084770d9d7261c834cbb4
#
_entry.id   aec064aac02084770d9d7261c834cbb4
#
_cell.length_a   1.000
_cell.length_b   1.000
_cell.length_c   1.000
_cell.angle_alpha   90.00
_cell.angle_beta   90.00
_cell.angle_gamma   90.00
#
_symmetry.space_group_name_H-M   'P 1'
#
loop_
_entity.id
_entity.type
_entity.pdbx_description
1 polymer ?
#
loop_
_entity_poly.entity_id
_entity_poly.type
_entity_poly.pdbx_seq_one_letter_code
_entity_poly.pdbx_strand_id
1 'polypeptide(L)'
;MLELKNLTITTHKNRVLLKNFSFVLNNNDKIAIIGEEGNGKSTLLQAIVDINLVKDYVNVEGHINKNNARCGYLTQSMNPIWNDCDVFEFLIKESPKDEISIEQYNQMNELTRCLTEVDLDVNYLMDTKLIKTCSGGEKVKLQLAKLLYQNPDFLLLDEPTNDLDLRTLIWLEEFIKNQSRPILFISHDETLLENCANGIIHLEQLKRKTESSWTVEHIGYTDYCEKRNYNIDRTNRIASKEKAEYNKQLERYRKLYQRVDHELNSVSRQNPHGGQLLKKKMKSVKSLGKRLENKELSSKIEPEEAIELFFDDVRIHANKIILDYHLDLLMMKERVLCNDINLHVKGNEHIVIIGQNGIGKTTLIKKLMETLRNRHDIKVGYCPQNYGELLPMKETPINFLLSNLEYTMKSKVQTYLGSLKFTAEEMEHPMENLSYGQRCKILLVYLVIHQFDVLILDEPTRNMSALSTPVLRKIFRDFKGCIISISHDRKFIDEVCDTVYEMKDGQFLKLD
;
A
#
# COMPACT_ATOMS: atom_id res chain seq x y z
N MET A 1 -3.31 23.29 18.76
CA MET A 1 -3.17 21.87 19.02
C MET A 1 -4.40 21.16 18.49
N LEU A 2 -4.24 20.09 17.72
CA LEU A 2 -5.36 19.36 17.08
C LEU A 2 -5.90 18.29 18.04
N GLU A 3 -7.22 18.28 18.28
CA GLU A 3 -7.90 17.26 19.07
C GLU A 3 -9.07 16.68 18.27
N LEU A 4 -9.13 15.35 18.16
CA LEU A 4 -10.22 14.60 17.56
C LEU A 4 -10.95 13.84 18.67
N LYS A 5 -12.28 13.95 18.76
CA LYS A 5 -13.09 13.27 19.77
C LYS A 5 -14.23 12.48 19.13
N ASN A 6 -14.24 11.16 19.40
CA ASN A 6 -15.31 10.25 18.98
C ASN A 6 -15.67 10.38 17.49
N LEU A 7 -14.65 10.58 16.64
CA LEU A 7 -14.84 10.78 15.22
C LEU A 7 -15.29 9.47 14.56
N THR A 8 -16.40 9.53 13.83
CA THR A 8 -16.92 8.42 13.04
C THR A 8 -17.09 8.88 11.61
N ILE A 9 -16.49 8.15 10.66
CA ILE A 9 -16.57 8.44 9.24
C ILE A 9 -17.23 7.27 8.53
N THR A 10 -18.36 7.52 7.87
CA THR A 10 -19.16 6.51 7.18
C THR A 10 -19.42 6.94 5.74
N THR A 11 -19.17 6.07 4.77
CA THR A 11 -19.49 6.35 3.36
C THR A 11 -20.99 6.40 3.14
N HIS A 12 -21.46 7.09 2.11
CA HIS A 12 -22.88 7.12 1.73
C HIS A 12 -23.44 5.72 1.38
N LYS A 13 -22.56 4.75 1.10
CA LYS A 13 -22.91 3.33 0.93
C LYS A 13 -22.95 2.56 2.26
N ASN A 14 -23.04 3.24 3.40
CA ASN A 14 -23.07 2.67 4.76
C ASN A 14 -21.84 1.87 5.18
N ARG A 15 -20.69 2.00 4.50
CA ARG A 15 -19.43 1.42 4.94
C ARG A 15 -18.78 2.35 5.98
N VAL A 16 -18.52 1.81 7.17
CA VAL A 16 -17.82 2.54 8.25
C VAL A 16 -16.32 2.48 7.97
N LEU A 17 -15.71 3.63 7.70
CA LEU A 17 -14.26 3.76 7.52
C LEU A 17 -13.55 3.90 8.86
N LEU A 18 -14.13 4.68 9.78
CA LEU A 18 -13.58 4.96 11.10
C LEU A 18 -14.73 5.06 12.11
N LYS A 19 -14.55 4.46 13.29
CA LYS A 19 -15.59 4.45 14.32
C LYS A 19 -15.03 4.88 15.67
N ASN A 20 -15.63 5.91 16.28
CA ASN A 20 -15.30 6.42 17.61
C ASN A 20 -13.81 6.72 17.80
N PHE A 21 -13.16 7.26 16.80
CA PHE A 21 -11.75 7.60 16.81
C PHE A 21 -11.49 8.84 17.67
N SER A 22 -10.50 8.75 18.55
CA SER A 22 -10.07 9.90 19.38
C SER A 22 -8.55 9.96 19.36
N PHE A 23 -8.02 11.17 19.12
CA PHE A 23 -6.58 11.40 18.99
C PHE A 23 -6.24 12.85 19.31
N VAL A 24 -5.07 13.08 19.87
CA VAL A 24 -4.51 14.41 20.12
C VAL A 24 -3.12 14.48 19.49
N LEU A 25 -2.89 15.49 18.65
CA LEU A 25 -1.59 15.78 18.08
C LEU A 25 -0.86 16.76 19.01
N ASN A 26 0.26 16.32 19.58
CA ASN A 26 1.09 17.10 20.49
C ASN A 26 2.25 17.81 19.77
N ASN A 27 2.91 18.73 20.48
CA ASN A 27 4.13 19.35 19.98
C ASN A 27 5.20 18.26 19.75
N ASN A 28 5.98 18.41 18.70
CA ASN A 28 7.02 17.46 18.24
C ASN A 28 6.53 16.11 17.75
N ASP A 29 5.21 15.86 17.70
CA ASP A 29 4.67 14.64 17.13
C ASP A 29 4.95 14.56 15.63
N LYS A 30 5.48 13.42 15.19
CA LYS A 30 5.63 13.01 13.80
C LYS A 30 4.85 11.72 13.63
N ILE A 31 3.54 11.85 13.47
CA ILE A 31 2.63 10.69 13.49
C ILE A 31 2.36 10.23 12.06
N ALA A 32 2.66 8.98 11.80
CA ALA A 32 2.35 8.35 10.52
C ALA A 32 0.98 7.66 10.57
N ILE A 33 0.15 7.88 9.54
CA ILE A 33 -1.10 7.14 9.32
C ILE A 33 -0.82 6.03 8.32
N ILE A 34 -0.98 4.78 8.73
CA ILE A 34 -0.78 3.60 7.90
C ILE A 34 -2.07 2.79 7.74
N GLY A 35 -2.11 1.88 6.78
CA GLY A 35 -3.22 0.99 6.48
C GLY A 35 -3.38 0.77 4.98
N GLU A 36 -4.18 -0.23 4.60
CA GLU A 36 -4.44 -0.54 3.19
C GLU A 36 -5.15 0.62 2.47
N GLU A 37 -5.05 0.61 1.14
CA GLU A 37 -5.74 1.58 0.28
C GLU A 37 -7.27 1.49 0.47
N GLY A 38 -7.93 2.65 0.54
CA GLY A 38 -9.38 2.72 0.76
C GLY A 38 -9.82 2.54 2.22
N ASN A 39 -8.90 2.52 3.19
CA ASN A 39 -9.23 2.49 4.62
C ASN A 39 -9.57 3.88 5.21
N GLY A 40 -9.56 4.93 4.36
CA GLY A 40 -10.00 6.27 4.76
C GLY A 40 -8.89 7.17 5.30
N LYS A 41 -7.60 6.87 5.03
CA LYS A 41 -6.46 7.68 5.46
C LYS A 41 -6.55 9.14 4.97
N SER A 42 -6.61 9.34 3.66
CA SER A 42 -6.75 10.68 3.05
C SER A 42 -8.07 11.35 3.42
N THR A 43 -9.15 10.56 3.54
CA THR A 43 -10.45 11.06 4.00
C THR A 43 -10.36 11.65 5.42
N LEU A 44 -9.59 11.00 6.32
CA LEU A 44 -9.35 11.53 7.66
C LEU A 44 -8.58 12.84 7.60
N LEU A 45 -7.49 12.94 6.82
CA LEU A 45 -6.74 14.19 6.68
C LEU A 45 -7.60 15.32 6.10
N GLN A 46 -8.36 15.03 5.04
CA GLN A 46 -9.26 16.02 4.42
C GLN A 46 -10.36 16.48 5.38
N ALA A 47 -10.95 15.56 6.17
CA ALA A 47 -11.95 15.92 7.19
C ALA A 47 -11.34 16.81 8.29
N ILE A 48 -10.07 16.61 8.65
CA ILE A 48 -9.34 17.49 9.58
C ILE A 48 -9.15 18.87 8.96
N VAL A 49 -8.84 18.96 7.67
CA VAL A 49 -8.69 20.26 6.97
C VAL A 49 -10.02 21.00 6.95
N ASP A 50 -11.04 20.39 6.34
CA ASP A 50 -12.40 20.91 6.29
C ASP A 50 -13.37 19.75 5.98
N ILE A 51 -14.39 19.59 6.82
CA ILE A 51 -15.43 18.56 6.63
C ILE A 51 -16.15 18.73 5.28
N ASN A 52 -16.22 19.94 4.75
CA ASN A 52 -16.83 20.19 3.46
C ASN A 52 -16.12 19.51 2.28
N LEU A 53 -14.82 19.21 2.39
CA LEU A 53 -14.07 18.52 1.36
C LEU A 53 -14.47 17.05 1.17
N VAL A 54 -15.13 16.46 2.17
CA VAL A 54 -15.48 15.03 2.18
C VAL A 54 -16.98 14.76 2.20
N LYS A 55 -17.81 15.78 2.42
CA LYS A 55 -19.28 15.62 2.58
C LYS A 55 -20.00 14.98 1.39
N ASP A 56 -19.41 15.07 0.19
CA ASP A 56 -20.04 14.55 -1.03
C ASP A 56 -20.02 13.02 -1.13
N TYR A 57 -19.18 12.33 -0.32
CA TYR A 57 -19.04 10.89 -0.35
C TYR A 57 -19.01 10.21 1.02
N VAL A 58 -18.86 10.97 2.12
CA VAL A 58 -18.91 10.44 3.49
C VAL A 58 -19.71 11.35 4.43
N ASN A 59 -20.28 10.74 5.47
CA ASN A 59 -20.81 11.41 6.63
C ASN A 59 -19.75 11.38 7.74
N VAL A 60 -19.56 12.53 8.41
CA VAL A 60 -18.61 12.70 9.51
C VAL A 60 -19.39 13.10 10.77
N GLU A 61 -19.24 12.30 11.82
CA GLU A 61 -19.81 12.56 13.13
C GLU A 61 -18.69 12.67 14.18
N GLY A 62 -18.90 13.42 15.25
CA GLY A 62 -17.90 13.67 16.29
C GLY A 62 -17.37 15.09 16.24
N HIS A 63 -16.25 15.34 16.90
CA HIS A 63 -15.70 16.69 17.05
C HIS A 63 -14.25 16.76 16.58
N ILE A 64 -13.95 17.75 15.74
CA ILE A 64 -12.61 18.14 15.30
C ILE A 64 -12.34 19.53 15.86
N ASN A 65 -11.40 19.65 16.80
CA ASN A 65 -11.02 20.91 17.42
C ASN A 65 -9.57 21.27 17.08
N LYS A 66 -9.38 22.34 16.34
CA LYS A 66 -8.06 22.88 15.97
C LYS A 66 -7.56 23.98 16.91
N ASN A 67 -8.36 24.42 17.90
CA ASN A 67 -8.01 25.50 18.84
C ASN A 67 -7.43 26.74 18.13
N ASN A 68 -8.02 27.16 17.02
CA ASN A 68 -7.58 28.25 16.14
C ASN A 68 -6.19 28.05 15.50
N ALA A 69 -5.59 26.85 15.60
CA ALA A 69 -4.34 26.55 14.93
C ALA A 69 -4.50 26.49 13.40
N ARG A 70 -3.54 27.08 12.69
CA ARG A 70 -3.48 27.05 11.23
C ARG A 70 -2.96 25.70 10.77
N CYS A 71 -3.68 25.07 9.87
CA CYS A 71 -3.33 23.79 9.29
C CYS A 71 -2.67 24.00 7.91
N GLY A 72 -1.46 23.49 7.72
CA GLY A 72 -0.86 23.36 6.40
C GLY A 72 -1.17 21.96 5.83
N TYR A 73 -1.80 21.88 4.66
CA TYR A 73 -2.17 20.60 4.03
C TYR A 73 -1.50 20.41 2.68
N LEU A 74 -0.60 19.44 2.60
CA LEU A 74 -0.01 18.96 1.35
C LEU A 74 -0.91 17.88 0.77
N THR A 75 -1.47 18.14 -0.41
CA THR A 75 -2.30 17.18 -1.14
C THR A 75 -1.44 16.17 -1.89
N GLN A 76 -1.97 14.97 -2.12
CA GLN A 76 -1.30 13.88 -2.85
C GLN A 76 -0.80 14.31 -4.25
N SER A 77 -1.51 15.21 -4.91
CA SER A 77 -1.10 15.78 -6.20
C SER A 77 -1.41 17.27 -6.26
N MET A 78 -0.53 18.02 -6.93
CA MET A 78 -0.75 19.44 -7.18
C MET A 78 -1.97 19.64 -8.09
N ASN A 79 -2.84 20.60 -7.72
CA ASN A 79 -4.04 20.90 -8.50
C ASN A 79 -3.65 21.40 -9.91
N PRO A 80 -4.16 20.78 -10.99
CA PRO A 80 -3.85 21.16 -12.37
C PRO A 80 -4.17 22.61 -12.76
N ILE A 81 -5.03 23.31 -11.99
CA ILE A 81 -5.34 24.74 -12.22
C ILE A 81 -4.09 25.63 -12.17
N TRP A 82 -3.01 25.18 -11.49
CA TRP A 82 -1.75 25.91 -11.37
C TRP A 82 -0.78 25.65 -12.52
N ASN A 83 -1.07 24.74 -13.42
CA ASN A 83 -0.13 24.30 -14.45
C ASN A 83 0.42 25.43 -15.34
N ASP A 84 -0.40 26.43 -15.63
CA ASP A 84 -0.05 27.55 -16.52
C ASP A 84 0.44 28.80 -15.76
N CYS A 85 0.53 28.74 -14.43
CA CYS A 85 1.13 29.78 -13.60
C CYS A 85 2.65 29.58 -13.52
N ASP A 86 3.39 30.68 -13.34
CA ASP A 86 4.79 30.61 -12.96
C ASP A 86 4.96 30.30 -11.46
N VAL A 87 6.20 30.03 -11.06
CA VAL A 87 6.52 29.65 -9.67
C VAL A 87 6.19 30.77 -8.70
N PHE A 88 6.47 32.03 -9.04
CA PHE A 88 6.22 33.17 -8.17
C PHE A 88 4.71 33.37 -7.96
N GLU A 89 3.92 33.34 -9.04
CA GLU A 89 2.47 33.41 -8.95
C GLU A 89 1.90 32.27 -8.08
N PHE A 90 2.39 31.03 -8.26
CA PHE A 90 1.95 29.90 -7.46
C PHE A 90 2.21 30.11 -5.97
N LEU A 91 3.37 30.63 -5.59
CA LEU A 91 3.75 30.80 -4.18
C LEU A 91 2.91 31.90 -3.48
N ILE A 92 2.59 33.00 -4.17
CA ILE A 92 1.95 34.16 -3.58
C ILE A 92 0.43 34.10 -3.63
N LYS A 93 -0.14 33.67 -4.77
CA LYS A 93 -1.59 33.71 -5.01
C LYS A 93 -2.30 32.60 -4.23
N GLU A 94 -3.49 32.88 -3.72
CA GLU A 94 -4.39 31.85 -3.17
C GLU A 94 -5.14 31.10 -4.28
N SER A 95 -5.48 31.82 -5.35
CA SER A 95 -6.07 31.28 -6.56
C SER A 95 -5.34 31.80 -7.80
N PRO A 96 -5.23 31.02 -8.91
CA PRO A 96 -4.60 31.48 -10.16
C PRO A 96 -5.18 32.78 -10.74
N LYS A 97 -6.43 33.08 -10.39
CA LYS A 97 -7.15 34.28 -10.89
C LYS A 97 -6.91 35.53 -10.06
N ASP A 98 -6.26 35.42 -8.90
CA ASP A 98 -6.02 36.55 -8.02
C ASP A 98 -4.96 37.49 -8.61
N GLU A 99 -5.13 38.79 -8.36
CA GLU A 99 -4.13 39.79 -8.67
C GLU A 99 -3.12 39.88 -7.51
N ILE A 100 -1.85 40.09 -7.83
CA ILE A 100 -0.80 40.23 -6.83
C ILE A 100 -0.79 41.67 -6.32
N SER A 101 -0.94 41.85 -5.01
CA SER A 101 -0.87 43.16 -4.38
C SER A 101 0.59 43.65 -4.19
N ILE A 102 0.76 44.98 -4.08
CA ILE A 102 2.09 45.54 -3.80
C ILE A 102 2.68 45.07 -2.46
N GLU A 103 1.81 44.80 -1.48
CA GLU A 103 2.21 44.27 -0.17
C GLU A 103 2.82 42.88 -0.28
N GLN A 104 2.29 42.04 -1.15
CA GLN A 104 2.79 40.70 -1.42
C GLN A 104 4.16 40.72 -2.09
N TYR A 105 4.45 41.71 -2.96
CA TYR A 105 5.77 41.89 -3.52
C TYR A 105 6.82 42.26 -2.43
N ASN A 106 6.44 42.94 -1.37
CA ASN A 106 7.32 43.29 -0.27
C ASN A 106 7.70 42.08 0.61
N GLN A 107 7.04 40.92 0.45
CA GLN A 107 7.31 39.71 1.24
C GLN A 107 8.33 38.77 0.58
N MET A 108 9.09 39.25 -0.43
CA MET A 108 10.11 38.45 -1.14
C MET A 108 11.12 37.79 -0.19
N ASN A 109 11.52 38.49 0.90
CA ASN A 109 12.48 37.93 1.88
C ASN A 109 11.91 36.68 2.59
N GLU A 110 10.61 36.67 2.87
CA GLU A 110 9.96 35.51 3.51
C GLU A 110 9.82 34.33 2.54
N LEU A 111 9.46 34.60 1.28
CA LEU A 111 9.46 33.60 0.23
C LEU A 111 10.86 32.99 0.01
N THR A 112 11.91 33.84 -0.04
CA THR A 112 13.29 33.40 -0.13
C THR A 112 13.64 32.44 1.00
N ARG A 113 13.25 32.74 2.23
CA ARG A 113 13.46 31.89 3.39
C ARG A 113 12.74 30.55 3.22
N CYS A 114 11.47 30.57 2.80
CA CYS A 114 10.68 29.34 2.58
C CYS A 114 11.29 28.47 1.48
N LEU A 115 11.76 29.06 0.36
CA LEU A 115 12.44 28.30 -0.69
C LEU A 115 13.75 27.68 -0.20
N THR A 116 14.54 28.42 0.57
CA THR A 116 15.78 27.90 1.17
C THR A 116 15.49 26.75 2.14
N GLU A 117 14.42 26.85 2.95
CA GLU A 117 14.00 25.80 3.89
C GLU A 117 13.62 24.49 3.17
N VAL A 118 13.11 24.58 1.94
CA VAL A 118 12.79 23.41 1.11
C VAL A 118 13.88 23.03 0.10
N ASP A 119 15.07 23.62 0.22
CA ASP A 119 16.21 23.35 -0.69
C ASP A 119 15.83 23.57 -2.18
N LEU A 120 15.25 24.73 -2.45
CA LEU A 120 15.01 25.24 -3.81
C LEU A 120 15.83 26.50 -4.05
N ASP A 121 16.33 26.66 -5.29
CA ASP A 121 17.08 27.84 -5.71
C ASP A 121 16.15 29.07 -5.67
N VAL A 122 16.64 30.15 -5.06
CA VAL A 122 15.94 31.45 -4.97
C VAL A 122 15.69 32.04 -6.36
N ASN A 123 16.49 31.68 -7.36
CA ASN A 123 16.31 32.09 -8.74
C ASN A 123 14.96 31.67 -9.33
N TYR A 124 14.31 30.67 -8.75
CA TYR A 124 12.91 30.31 -9.13
C TYR A 124 11.92 31.46 -8.98
N LEU A 125 12.18 32.45 -8.11
CA LEU A 125 11.33 33.64 -7.96
C LEU A 125 11.46 34.63 -9.12
N MET A 126 12.58 34.57 -9.83
CA MET A 126 12.88 35.46 -10.97
C MET A 126 12.68 34.75 -12.32
N ASP A 127 12.54 33.43 -12.29
CA ASP A 127 12.36 32.62 -13.49
C ASP A 127 10.87 32.52 -13.86
N THR A 128 10.57 32.65 -15.15
CA THR A 128 9.23 32.45 -15.70
C THR A 128 8.89 30.96 -15.90
N LYS A 129 9.54 30.08 -15.14
CA LYS A 129 9.32 28.63 -15.22
C LYS A 129 7.90 28.29 -14.82
N LEU A 130 7.15 27.65 -15.72
CA LEU A 130 5.77 27.24 -15.48
C LEU A 130 5.71 25.98 -14.62
N ILE A 131 4.74 25.90 -13.73
CA ILE A 131 4.53 24.75 -12.82
C ILE A 131 4.41 23.42 -13.57
N LYS A 132 3.80 23.39 -14.76
CA LYS A 132 3.71 22.17 -15.58
C LYS A 132 5.06 21.61 -16.01
N THR A 133 6.11 22.43 -16.06
CA THR A 133 7.46 22.03 -16.46
C THR A 133 8.30 21.57 -15.29
N CYS A 134 7.84 21.76 -14.05
CA CYS A 134 8.51 21.31 -12.85
C CYS A 134 8.43 19.79 -12.69
N SER A 135 9.50 19.17 -12.22
CA SER A 135 9.55 17.76 -11.84
C SER A 135 8.61 17.46 -10.67
N GLY A 136 8.31 16.17 -10.41
CA GLY A 136 7.51 15.76 -9.26
C GLY A 136 8.09 16.26 -7.94
N GLY A 137 9.41 16.11 -7.75
CA GLY A 137 10.11 16.58 -6.55
C GLY A 137 10.05 18.11 -6.39
N GLU A 138 10.28 18.87 -7.46
CA GLU A 138 10.15 20.34 -7.43
C GLU A 138 8.72 20.75 -7.06
N LYS A 139 7.69 20.08 -7.58
CA LYS A 139 6.29 20.37 -7.25
C LYS A 139 5.99 20.15 -5.77
N VAL A 140 6.50 19.08 -5.16
CA VAL A 140 6.32 18.82 -3.74
C VAL A 140 7.05 19.89 -2.92
N LYS A 141 8.29 20.21 -3.26
CA LYS A 141 9.07 21.29 -2.61
C LYS A 141 8.34 22.64 -2.70
N LEU A 142 7.82 23.01 -3.87
CA LEU A 142 7.06 24.25 -4.08
C LEU A 142 5.77 24.28 -3.26
N GLN A 143 5.03 23.18 -3.19
CA GLN A 143 3.84 23.11 -2.34
C GLN A 143 4.20 23.28 -0.86
N LEU A 144 5.28 22.66 -0.39
CA LEU A 144 5.76 22.83 0.98
C LEU A 144 6.22 24.27 1.24
N ALA A 145 6.95 24.91 0.31
CA ALA A 145 7.32 26.32 0.43
C ALA A 145 6.10 27.23 0.58
N LYS A 146 5.06 27.01 -0.25
CA LYS A 146 3.79 27.75 -0.15
C LYS A 146 3.10 27.54 1.19
N LEU A 147 3.09 26.31 1.71
CA LEU A 147 2.51 26.02 3.02
C LEU A 147 3.31 26.71 4.14
N LEU A 148 4.63 26.66 4.09
CA LEU A 148 5.50 27.33 5.07
C LEU A 148 5.32 28.85 5.07
N TYR A 149 5.13 29.45 3.89
CA TYR A 149 4.83 30.86 3.73
C TYR A 149 3.53 31.27 4.46
N GLN A 150 2.53 30.40 4.52
CA GLN A 150 1.29 30.61 5.28
C GLN A 150 1.49 30.48 6.79
N ASN A 151 2.71 30.14 7.24
CA ASN A 151 3.09 29.94 8.64
C ASN A 151 2.10 29.03 9.43
N PRO A 152 1.99 27.75 9.08
CA PRO A 152 1.09 26.81 9.74
C PRO A 152 1.61 26.42 11.13
N ASP A 153 0.71 26.12 12.06
CA ASP A 153 1.05 25.61 13.38
C ASP A 153 1.32 24.09 13.37
N PHE A 154 0.73 23.36 12.41
CA PHE A 154 0.98 21.94 12.16
C PHE A 154 0.80 21.59 10.69
N LEU A 155 1.41 20.48 10.27
CA LEU A 155 1.38 20.01 8.89
C LEU A 155 0.62 18.69 8.76
N LEU A 156 -0.18 18.58 7.71
CA LEU A 156 -0.80 17.35 7.24
C LEU A 156 -0.23 17.03 5.87
N LEU A 157 0.42 15.86 5.72
CA LEU A 157 1.06 15.46 4.47
C LEU A 157 0.38 14.20 3.94
N ASP A 158 -0.28 14.30 2.79
CA ASP A 158 -0.98 13.18 2.16
C ASP A 158 -0.12 12.56 1.06
N GLU A 159 0.53 11.44 1.38
CA GLU A 159 1.44 10.70 0.51
C GLU A 159 2.50 11.58 -0.19
N PRO A 160 3.32 12.32 0.57
CA PRO A 160 4.31 13.24 0.02
C PRO A 160 5.43 12.54 -0.76
N THR A 161 5.53 11.22 -0.66
CA THR A 161 6.55 10.38 -1.32
C THR A 161 6.19 10.00 -2.76
N ASN A 162 4.95 10.24 -3.19
CA ASN A 162 4.52 9.88 -4.54
C ASN A 162 5.30 10.66 -5.61
N ASP A 163 5.72 9.95 -6.65
CA ASP A 163 6.47 10.52 -7.78
C ASP A 163 7.81 11.18 -7.42
N LEU A 164 8.40 10.84 -6.26
CA LEU A 164 9.72 11.33 -5.87
C LEU A 164 10.83 10.35 -6.30
N ASP A 165 11.98 10.91 -6.69
CA ASP A 165 13.20 10.13 -6.85
C ASP A 165 13.94 9.96 -5.52
N LEU A 166 14.95 9.09 -5.49
CA LEU A 166 15.69 8.76 -4.27
C LEU A 166 16.31 9.99 -3.57
N ARG A 167 16.81 10.96 -4.34
CA ARG A 167 17.42 12.19 -3.77
C ARG A 167 16.36 13.03 -3.07
N THR A 168 15.22 13.21 -3.71
CA THR A 168 14.13 14.00 -3.14
C THR A 168 13.50 13.28 -1.93
N LEU A 169 13.46 11.94 -1.91
CA LEU A 169 13.03 11.16 -0.74
C LEU A 169 13.94 11.39 0.47
N ILE A 170 15.27 11.37 0.28
CA ILE A 170 16.24 11.65 1.36
C ILE A 170 16.05 13.07 1.88
N TRP A 171 15.91 14.05 0.99
CA TRP A 171 15.63 15.42 1.37
C TRP A 171 14.32 15.54 2.17
N LEU A 172 13.23 14.87 1.75
CA LEU A 172 11.95 14.88 2.45
C LEU A 172 12.05 14.31 3.88
N GLU A 173 12.84 13.26 4.07
CA GLU A 173 13.11 12.71 5.41
C GLU A 173 13.80 13.75 6.31
N GLU A 174 14.85 14.40 5.80
CA GLU A 174 15.55 15.45 6.54
C GLU A 174 14.62 16.62 6.86
N PHE A 175 13.79 17.02 5.90
CA PHE A 175 12.78 18.06 6.11
C PHE A 175 11.82 17.69 7.25
N ILE A 176 11.22 16.49 7.23
CA ILE A 176 10.29 16.04 8.27
C ILE A 176 10.97 15.95 9.64
N LYS A 177 12.19 15.41 9.70
CA LYS A 177 12.97 15.28 10.95
C LYS A 177 13.29 16.66 11.57
N ASN A 178 13.67 17.60 10.75
CA ASN A 178 14.13 18.93 11.20
C ASN A 178 12.99 19.90 11.51
N GLN A 179 11.74 19.59 11.11
CA GLN A 179 10.60 20.44 11.44
C GLN A 179 10.30 20.45 12.94
N SER A 180 10.19 21.65 13.52
CA SER A 180 9.71 21.82 14.90
C SER A 180 8.20 21.67 15.03
N ARG A 181 7.45 21.89 13.95
CA ARG A 181 6.00 21.78 13.93
C ARG A 181 5.55 20.32 14.00
N PRO A 182 4.42 20.01 14.67
CA PRO A 182 3.81 18.68 14.60
C PRO A 182 3.44 18.33 13.17
N ILE A 183 3.65 17.07 12.81
CA ILE A 183 3.31 16.54 11.48
C ILE A 183 2.45 15.29 11.64
N LEU A 184 1.35 15.25 10.91
CA LEU A 184 0.57 14.05 10.68
C LEU A 184 0.68 13.71 9.21
N PHE A 185 1.22 12.53 8.86
CA PHE A 185 1.50 12.20 7.47
C PHE A 185 1.07 10.79 7.09
N ILE A 186 0.68 10.62 5.84
CA ILE A 186 0.43 9.32 5.22
C ILE A 186 1.63 9.00 4.34
N SER A 187 2.17 7.79 4.46
CA SER A 187 3.17 7.29 3.53
C SER A 187 3.12 5.79 3.39
N HIS A 188 3.50 5.32 2.20
CA HIS A 188 3.72 3.92 1.88
C HIS A 188 5.21 3.55 1.87
N ASP A 189 6.12 4.52 1.98
CA ASP A 189 7.57 4.32 2.05
C ASP A 189 7.98 3.90 3.47
N GLU A 190 8.37 2.62 3.62
CA GLU A 190 8.79 2.06 4.91
C GLU A 190 9.99 2.78 5.50
N THR A 191 10.97 3.17 4.68
CA THR A 191 12.19 3.83 5.14
C THR A 191 11.88 5.22 5.70
N LEU A 192 10.97 5.96 5.05
CA LEU A 192 10.49 7.24 5.58
C LEU A 192 9.74 7.03 6.92
N LEU A 193 8.90 6.00 7.03
CA LEU A 193 8.20 5.67 8.27
C LEU A 193 9.17 5.34 9.40
N GLU A 194 10.18 4.49 9.13
CA GLU A 194 11.21 4.10 10.10
C GLU A 194 12.05 5.29 10.57
N ASN A 195 12.41 6.16 9.64
CA ASN A 195 13.31 7.27 9.92
C ASN A 195 12.62 8.47 10.57
N CYS A 196 11.33 8.69 10.32
CA CYS A 196 10.66 9.94 10.67
C CYS A 196 9.53 9.78 11.68
N ALA A 197 8.83 8.63 11.74
CA ALA A 197 7.67 8.49 12.61
C ALA A 197 8.07 8.19 14.06
N ASN A 198 7.55 8.98 15.00
CA ASN A 198 7.63 8.73 16.44
C ASN A 198 6.30 8.23 17.03
N GLY A 199 5.28 8.08 16.18
CA GLY A 199 4.01 7.47 16.52
C GLY A 199 3.26 7.01 15.27
N ILE A 200 2.40 6.03 15.46
CA ILE A 200 1.66 5.35 14.39
C ILE A 200 0.16 5.40 14.69
N ILE A 201 -0.61 5.82 13.71
CA ILE A 201 -2.05 5.59 13.62
C ILE A 201 -2.27 4.53 12.54
N HIS A 202 -2.74 3.36 12.93
CA HIS A 202 -3.05 2.30 11.98
C HIS A 202 -4.56 2.17 11.80
N LEU A 203 -5.04 2.34 10.57
CA LEU A 203 -6.44 2.17 10.17
C LEU A 203 -6.60 0.83 9.45
N GLU A 204 -7.39 -0.08 10.02
CA GLU A 204 -7.63 -1.42 9.50
C GLU A 204 -9.11 -1.65 9.18
N GLN A 205 -9.37 -2.45 8.16
CA GLN A 205 -10.70 -2.96 7.82
C GLN A 205 -10.70 -4.48 7.97
N LEU A 206 -11.21 -4.95 9.12
CA LEU A 206 -11.24 -6.36 9.46
C LEU A 206 -12.44 -7.09 8.81
N LYS A 207 -12.45 -8.43 8.90
CA LYS A 207 -13.56 -9.29 8.45
C LYS A 207 -14.03 -8.96 7.01
N ARG A 208 -13.08 -8.88 6.07
CA ARG A 208 -13.36 -8.54 4.67
C ARG A 208 -14.08 -7.19 4.54
N LYS A 209 -13.55 -6.16 5.19
CA LYS A 209 -14.00 -4.77 5.13
C LYS A 209 -15.37 -4.48 5.77
N THR A 210 -15.87 -5.38 6.64
CA THR A 210 -17.15 -5.17 7.35
C THR A 210 -16.99 -4.51 8.72
N GLU A 211 -15.79 -4.50 9.28
CA GLU A 211 -15.51 -3.96 10.61
C GLU A 211 -14.28 -3.05 10.57
N SER A 212 -14.47 -1.76 10.94
CA SER A 212 -13.35 -0.82 11.04
C SER A 212 -12.67 -0.95 12.41
N SER A 213 -11.35 -0.96 12.42
CA SER A 213 -10.51 -0.94 13.61
C SER A 213 -9.43 0.12 13.47
N TRP A 214 -8.96 0.63 14.59
CA TRP A 214 -7.85 1.55 14.61
C TRP A 214 -6.98 1.33 15.85
N THR A 215 -5.71 1.67 15.71
CA THR A 215 -4.73 1.62 16.79
C THR A 215 -3.90 2.90 16.75
N VAL A 216 -3.63 3.47 17.92
CA VAL A 216 -2.73 4.62 18.07
C VAL A 216 -1.62 4.22 19.04
N GLU A 217 -0.38 4.34 18.62
CA GLU A 217 0.80 3.99 19.42
C GLU A 217 1.85 5.08 19.25
N HIS A 218 2.44 5.56 20.36
CA HIS A 218 3.55 6.52 20.36
C HIS A 218 4.89 5.79 20.41
N ILE A 219 5.16 5.01 19.38
CA ILE A 219 6.40 4.24 19.16
C ILE A 219 6.81 4.34 17.69
N GLY A 220 8.07 4.08 17.40
CA GLY A 220 8.57 4.05 16.02
C GLY A 220 7.93 2.94 15.18
N TYR A 221 8.03 3.06 13.86
CA TYR A 221 7.39 2.13 12.92
C TYR A 221 7.88 0.68 13.09
N THR A 222 9.19 0.48 13.24
CA THR A 222 9.78 -0.86 13.44
C THR A 222 9.24 -1.54 14.68
N ASP A 223 9.27 -0.84 15.82
CA ASP A 223 8.75 -1.36 17.10
C ASP A 223 7.25 -1.67 17.01
N TYR A 224 6.50 -0.82 16.28
CA TYR A 224 5.09 -1.06 16.02
C TYR A 224 4.86 -2.35 15.25
N CYS A 225 5.60 -2.59 14.17
CA CYS A 225 5.50 -3.81 13.35
C CYS A 225 5.82 -5.06 14.16
N GLU A 226 6.89 -5.05 14.98
CA GLU A 226 7.27 -6.16 15.85
C GLU A 226 6.18 -6.46 16.90
N LYS A 227 5.69 -5.43 17.59
CA LYS A 227 4.62 -5.54 18.58
C LYS A 227 3.34 -6.10 17.96
N ARG A 228 2.97 -5.61 16.78
CA ARG A 228 1.79 -6.05 16.04
C ARG A 228 1.90 -7.52 15.64
N ASN A 229 3.02 -7.93 15.05
CA ASN A 229 3.26 -9.32 14.66
C ASN A 229 3.22 -10.26 15.87
N TYR A 230 3.86 -9.87 16.97
CA TYR A 230 3.80 -10.63 18.22
C TYR A 230 2.35 -10.81 18.74
N ASN A 231 1.54 -9.75 18.70
CA ASN A 231 0.15 -9.79 19.15
C ASN A 231 -0.72 -10.68 18.24
N ILE A 232 -0.53 -10.63 16.92
CA ILE A 232 -1.22 -11.49 15.95
C ILE A 232 -0.86 -12.95 16.20
N ASP A 233 0.42 -13.28 16.33
CA ASP A 233 0.90 -14.63 16.59
C ASP A 233 0.35 -15.17 17.90
N ARG A 234 0.40 -14.37 18.97
CA ARG A 234 -0.14 -14.73 20.28
C ARG A 234 -1.63 -15.06 20.20
N THR A 235 -2.42 -14.18 19.57
CA THR A 235 -3.88 -14.36 19.42
C THR A 235 -4.18 -15.60 18.59
N ASN A 236 -3.45 -15.81 17.49
CA ASN A 236 -3.63 -16.96 16.61
C ASN A 236 -3.25 -18.29 17.29
N ARG A 237 -2.23 -18.30 18.15
CA ARG A 237 -1.89 -19.47 18.99
C ARG A 237 -2.98 -19.77 20.00
N ILE A 238 -3.57 -18.76 20.65
CA ILE A 238 -4.67 -18.93 21.61
C ILE A 238 -5.89 -19.50 20.87
N ALA A 239 -6.33 -18.87 19.76
CA ALA A 239 -7.46 -19.32 18.95
C ALA A 239 -7.28 -20.77 18.45
N SER A 240 -6.06 -21.14 18.04
CA SER A 240 -5.75 -22.51 17.60
C SER A 240 -5.85 -23.53 18.73
N LYS A 241 -5.38 -23.19 19.94
CA LYS A 241 -5.51 -24.04 21.14
C LYS A 241 -6.97 -24.21 21.54
N GLU A 242 -7.74 -23.12 21.59
CA GLU A 242 -9.17 -23.16 21.93
C GLU A 242 -9.96 -24.02 20.94
N LYS A 243 -9.67 -23.89 19.63
CA LYS A 243 -10.30 -24.71 18.59
C LYS A 243 -9.94 -26.19 18.72
N ALA A 244 -8.69 -26.50 19.05
CA ALA A 244 -8.27 -27.88 19.27
C ALA A 244 -8.94 -28.51 20.51
N GLU A 245 -9.06 -27.75 21.60
CA GLU A 245 -9.76 -28.20 22.80
C GLU A 245 -11.26 -28.38 22.55
N TYR A 246 -11.88 -27.45 21.85
CA TYR A 246 -13.29 -27.54 21.44
C TYR A 246 -13.55 -28.79 20.61
N ASN A 247 -12.69 -29.07 19.60
CA ASN A 247 -12.82 -30.26 18.77
C ASN A 247 -12.71 -31.55 19.60
N LYS A 248 -11.78 -31.62 20.57
CA LYS A 248 -11.67 -32.75 21.52
C LYS A 248 -12.93 -32.92 22.36
N GLN A 249 -13.50 -31.81 22.86
CA GLN A 249 -14.74 -31.84 23.63
C GLN A 249 -15.92 -32.27 22.77
N LEU A 250 -15.99 -31.82 21.54
CA LEU A 250 -17.03 -32.20 20.57
C LEU A 250 -16.96 -33.71 20.21
N GLU A 251 -15.77 -34.24 20.00
CA GLU A 251 -15.60 -35.70 19.77
C GLU A 251 -16.01 -36.54 20.97
N ARG A 252 -15.64 -36.11 22.20
CA ARG A 252 -16.04 -36.79 23.43
C ARG A 252 -17.57 -36.76 23.60
N TYR A 253 -18.18 -35.61 23.33
CA TYR A 253 -19.62 -35.44 23.33
C TYR A 253 -20.29 -36.38 22.33
N ARG A 254 -19.84 -36.44 21.07
CA ARG A 254 -20.38 -37.32 20.03
C ARG A 254 -20.29 -38.79 20.43
N LYS A 255 -19.16 -39.27 20.95
CA LYS A 255 -18.96 -40.61 21.45
C LYS A 255 -19.92 -40.93 22.62
N LEU A 256 -20.04 -40.00 23.58
CA LEU A 256 -20.92 -40.15 24.73
C LEU A 256 -22.40 -40.18 24.30
N TYR A 257 -22.79 -39.32 23.38
CA TYR A 257 -24.15 -39.24 22.87
C TYR A 257 -24.53 -40.58 22.17
N GLN A 258 -23.68 -41.05 21.26
CA GLN A 258 -23.89 -42.31 20.54
C GLN A 258 -24.03 -43.49 21.52
N ARG A 259 -23.17 -43.58 22.54
CA ARG A 259 -23.22 -44.64 23.56
C ARG A 259 -24.56 -44.60 24.32
N VAL A 260 -24.93 -43.44 24.84
CA VAL A 260 -26.18 -43.31 25.63
C VAL A 260 -27.40 -43.51 24.78
N ASP A 261 -27.38 -43.11 23.52
CA ASP A 261 -28.47 -43.33 22.56
C ASP A 261 -28.64 -44.83 22.24
N HIS A 262 -27.51 -45.51 21.98
CA HIS A 262 -27.53 -46.97 21.78
C HIS A 262 -28.04 -47.73 23.02
N GLU A 263 -27.51 -47.38 24.23
CA GLU A 263 -27.98 -47.98 25.50
C GLU A 263 -29.49 -47.72 25.69
N LEU A 264 -29.99 -46.53 25.36
CA LEU A 264 -31.41 -46.16 25.50
C LEU A 264 -32.32 -46.97 24.56
N ASN A 265 -31.84 -47.22 23.34
CA ASN A 265 -32.59 -47.99 22.32
C ASN A 265 -32.55 -49.49 22.56
N SER A 266 -31.55 -50.00 23.32
CA SER A 266 -31.36 -51.39 23.64
C SER A 266 -32.03 -51.86 24.95
N VAL A 267 -32.54 -50.91 25.77
CA VAL A 267 -33.16 -51.23 27.07
C VAL A 267 -34.47 -51.98 26.89
N SER A 268 -34.53 -53.17 27.51
CA SER A 268 -35.74 -53.97 27.53
C SER A 268 -36.90 -53.28 28.26
N ARG A 269 -38.14 -53.47 27.76
CA ARG A 269 -39.37 -52.97 28.41
C ARG A 269 -39.56 -53.51 29.81
N GLN A 270 -38.86 -54.58 30.20
CA GLN A 270 -38.92 -55.19 31.53
C GLN A 270 -38.03 -54.46 32.56
N ASN A 271 -37.22 -53.44 32.19
CA ASN A 271 -36.40 -52.67 33.11
C ASN A 271 -36.73 -51.19 33.05
N PRO A 272 -37.86 -50.74 33.62
CA PRO A 272 -38.31 -49.34 33.60
C PRO A 272 -37.39 -48.40 34.39
N HIS A 273 -36.71 -48.89 35.44
CA HIS A 273 -35.77 -48.09 36.23
C HIS A 273 -34.49 -47.75 35.46
N GLY A 274 -33.94 -48.70 34.76
CA GLY A 274 -32.78 -48.47 33.88
C GLY A 274 -33.11 -47.50 32.76
N GLY A 275 -34.29 -47.57 32.15
CA GLY A 275 -34.76 -46.64 31.13
C GLY A 275 -34.90 -45.21 31.62
N GLN A 276 -35.36 -44.99 32.89
CA GLN A 276 -35.44 -43.65 33.51
C GLN A 276 -34.08 -43.06 33.77
N LEU A 277 -33.10 -43.84 34.22
CA LEU A 277 -31.73 -43.46 34.47
C LEU A 277 -31.03 -43.01 33.15
N LEU A 278 -31.21 -43.75 32.08
CA LEU A 278 -30.67 -43.44 30.77
C LEU A 278 -31.30 -42.18 30.14
N LYS A 279 -32.63 -41.95 30.37
CA LYS A 279 -33.28 -40.70 29.97
C LYS A 279 -32.71 -39.48 30.70
N LYS A 280 -32.43 -39.60 32.03
CA LYS A 280 -31.72 -38.53 32.78
C LYS A 280 -30.33 -38.29 32.25
N LYS A 281 -29.56 -39.35 31.99
CA LYS A 281 -28.19 -39.27 31.40
C LYS A 281 -28.24 -38.61 30.01
N MET A 282 -29.19 -38.96 29.14
CA MET A 282 -29.39 -38.35 27.84
C MET A 282 -29.71 -36.84 27.96
N LYS A 283 -30.55 -36.45 28.95
CA LYS A 283 -30.85 -35.05 29.22
C LYS A 283 -29.57 -34.24 29.60
N SER A 284 -28.69 -34.84 30.42
CA SER A 284 -27.38 -34.24 30.76
C SER A 284 -26.46 -34.13 29.56
N VAL A 285 -26.40 -35.17 28.71
CA VAL A 285 -25.60 -35.13 27.48
C VAL A 285 -26.09 -34.05 26.51
N LYS A 286 -27.42 -33.95 26.31
CA LYS A 286 -28.01 -32.88 25.48
C LYS A 286 -27.72 -31.50 26.04
N SER A 287 -27.73 -31.32 27.38
CA SER A 287 -27.35 -30.03 28.03
C SER A 287 -25.87 -29.69 27.79
N LEU A 288 -24.97 -30.70 27.79
CA LEU A 288 -23.55 -30.52 27.43
C LEU A 288 -23.42 -30.08 25.95
N GLY A 289 -24.19 -30.71 25.04
CA GLY A 289 -24.21 -30.31 23.63
C GLY A 289 -24.58 -28.83 23.43
N LYS A 290 -25.66 -28.37 24.09
CA LYS A 290 -26.09 -26.97 24.05
C LYS A 290 -25.03 -26.01 24.60
N ARG A 291 -24.27 -26.43 25.65
CA ARG A 291 -23.16 -25.60 26.17
C ARG A 291 -22.00 -25.51 25.18
N LEU A 292 -21.72 -26.58 24.45
CA LEU A 292 -20.68 -26.57 23.39
C LEU A 292 -21.14 -25.71 22.20
N GLU A 293 -22.40 -25.83 21.78
CA GLU A 293 -22.95 -25.00 20.68
C GLU A 293 -22.89 -23.50 20.98
N ASN A 294 -23.14 -23.09 22.24
CA ASN A 294 -23.13 -21.71 22.66
C ASN A 294 -21.73 -21.19 23.07
N LYS A 295 -20.68 -22.02 22.92
CA LYS A 295 -19.31 -21.60 23.26
C LYS A 295 -18.75 -20.73 22.13
N GLU A 296 -18.57 -19.45 22.40
CA GLU A 296 -17.85 -18.56 21.52
C GLU A 296 -16.36 -18.95 21.52
N LEU A 297 -15.79 -19.11 20.34
CA LEU A 297 -14.37 -19.38 20.14
C LEU A 297 -13.70 -18.11 19.63
N SER A 298 -12.49 -17.88 20.08
CA SER A 298 -11.66 -16.81 19.52
C SER A 298 -11.40 -17.09 18.04
N SER A 299 -11.66 -16.11 17.18
CA SER A 299 -11.32 -16.18 15.77
C SER A 299 -9.84 -15.87 15.57
N LYS A 300 -9.21 -16.52 14.60
CA LYS A 300 -7.88 -16.13 14.16
C LYS A 300 -7.93 -14.72 13.56
N ILE A 301 -6.93 -13.92 13.86
CA ILE A 301 -6.69 -12.66 13.17
C ILE A 301 -5.96 -12.98 11.87
N GLU A 302 -6.56 -12.62 10.75
CA GLU A 302 -5.92 -12.63 9.46
C GLU A 302 -5.57 -11.18 9.13
N PRO A 303 -4.27 -10.82 9.14
CA PRO A 303 -3.87 -9.45 8.81
C PRO A 303 -4.31 -9.07 7.39
N GLU A 304 -4.66 -7.81 7.20
CA GLU A 304 -5.20 -7.30 5.92
C GLU A 304 -4.16 -7.43 4.79
N GLU A 305 -2.90 -7.24 5.12
CA GLU A 305 -1.74 -7.32 4.23
C GLU A 305 -1.27 -8.74 3.92
N ALA A 306 -1.84 -9.78 4.54
CA ALA A 306 -1.42 -11.15 4.30
C ALA A 306 -1.60 -11.53 2.82
N ILE A 307 -0.50 -11.90 2.19
CA ILE A 307 -0.43 -12.36 0.80
C ILE A 307 0.22 -13.74 0.80
N GLU A 308 -0.50 -14.76 0.31
CA GLU A 308 0.01 -16.13 0.16
C GLU A 308 0.13 -16.44 -1.34
N LEU A 309 1.19 -15.94 -1.96
CA LEU A 309 1.54 -16.19 -3.34
C LEU A 309 2.95 -16.74 -3.41
N PHE A 310 3.17 -17.72 -4.29
CA PHE A 310 4.47 -18.31 -4.54
C PHE A 310 4.63 -18.53 -6.05
N PHE A 311 5.80 -18.18 -6.57
CA PHE A 311 6.17 -18.59 -7.92
C PHE A 311 6.48 -20.08 -7.91
N ASP A 312 5.97 -20.80 -8.91
CA ASP A 312 6.39 -22.17 -9.18
C ASP A 312 7.85 -22.16 -9.70
N ASP A 313 8.55 -23.31 -9.65
CA ASP A 313 9.94 -23.39 -10.07
C ASP A 313 10.12 -22.96 -11.53
N VAL A 314 10.98 -21.97 -11.74
CA VAL A 314 11.38 -21.48 -13.06
C VAL A 314 12.43 -22.41 -13.66
N ARG A 315 12.32 -22.71 -14.96
CA ARG A 315 13.19 -23.66 -15.65
C ARG A 315 14.40 -23.02 -16.35
N ILE A 316 14.79 -21.83 -15.94
CA ILE A 316 15.94 -21.13 -16.53
C ILE A 316 17.24 -21.53 -15.81
N HIS A 317 18.28 -21.88 -16.60
CA HIS A 317 19.62 -22.06 -16.07
C HIS A 317 20.26 -20.71 -15.71
N ALA A 318 20.91 -20.64 -14.56
CA ALA A 318 21.55 -19.43 -14.06
C ALA A 318 22.52 -18.76 -15.06
N ASN A 319 23.22 -19.57 -15.84
CA ASN A 319 24.21 -19.08 -16.85
C ASN A 319 23.59 -18.76 -18.21
N LYS A 320 22.26 -18.91 -18.38
CA LYS A 320 21.63 -18.56 -19.67
C LYS A 320 21.63 -17.05 -19.86
N ILE A 321 22.17 -16.57 -20.97
CA ILE A 321 22.12 -15.15 -21.32
C ILE A 321 20.69 -14.79 -21.67
N ILE A 322 20.09 -13.94 -20.86
CA ILE A 322 18.73 -13.42 -21.05
C ILE A 322 18.77 -12.22 -21.97
N LEU A 323 19.69 -11.30 -21.70
CA LEU A 323 19.81 -10.07 -22.46
C LEU A 323 21.28 -9.70 -22.63
N ASP A 324 21.67 -9.44 -23.85
CA ASP A 324 22.94 -8.80 -24.22
C ASP A 324 22.55 -7.61 -25.12
N TYR A 325 22.52 -6.44 -24.53
CA TYR A 325 21.93 -5.27 -25.15
C TYR A 325 22.91 -4.12 -25.17
N HIS A 326 23.14 -3.64 -26.37
CA HIS A 326 23.96 -2.46 -26.62
C HIS A 326 23.12 -1.44 -27.40
N LEU A 327 23.12 -0.20 -26.92
CA LEU A 327 22.43 0.91 -27.55
C LEU A 327 23.26 2.18 -27.44
N ASP A 328 23.78 2.66 -28.59
CA ASP A 328 24.60 3.89 -28.64
C ASP A 328 23.84 5.12 -28.11
N LEU A 329 22.54 5.20 -28.41
CA LEU A 329 21.76 6.40 -28.12
C LEU A 329 20.29 6.08 -27.79
N LEU A 330 19.87 6.37 -26.57
CA LEU A 330 18.45 6.34 -26.19
C LEU A 330 17.84 7.71 -26.42
N MET A 331 16.85 7.77 -27.30
CA MET A 331 16.16 9.01 -27.64
C MET A 331 14.66 8.91 -27.39
N MET A 332 14.04 10.04 -27.05
CA MET A 332 12.59 10.23 -27.05
C MET A 332 12.25 11.49 -27.88
N LYS A 333 11.66 11.26 -29.06
CA LYS A 333 11.52 12.30 -30.09
C LYS A 333 12.90 12.86 -30.46
N GLU A 334 13.15 14.14 -30.29
CA GLU A 334 14.43 14.80 -30.57
C GLU A 334 15.36 14.92 -29.35
N ARG A 335 14.90 14.51 -28.17
CA ARG A 335 15.69 14.59 -26.92
C ARG A 335 16.52 13.33 -26.71
N VAL A 336 17.81 13.49 -26.57
CA VAL A 336 18.74 12.44 -26.13
C VAL A 336 18.53 12.24 -24.62
N LEU A 337 18.29 11.00 -24.22
CA LEU A 337 18.05 10.62 -22.82
C LEU A 337 19.29 9.99 -22.20
N CYS A 338 19.97 9.09 -22.94
CA CYS A 338 21.15 8.40 -22.44
C CYS A 338 22.01 7.93 -23.62
N ASN A 339 23.31 7.88 -23.40
CA ASN A 339 24.31 7.41 -24.34
C ASN A 339 24.92 6.09 -23.84
N ASP A 340 25.41 5.26 -24.76
CA ASP A 340 26.21 4.07 -24.50
C ASP A 340 25.65 3.16 -23.42
N ILE A 341 24.45 2.63 -23.69
CA ILE A 341 23.80 1.68 -22.79
C ILE A 341 24.33 0.28 -23.07
N ASN A 342 25.04 -0.27 -22.11
CA ASN A 342 25.54 -1.64 -22.15
C ASN A 342 24.90 -2.43 -20.99
N LEU A 343 24.10 -3.44 -21.34
CA LEU A 343 23.39 -4.25 -20.37
C LEU A 343 23.50 -5.73 -20.68
N HIS A 344 24.17 -6.46 -19.80
CA HIS A 344 24.32 -7.90 -19.88
C HIS A 344 23.64 -8.56 -18.69
N VAL A 345 22.64 -9.42 -18.95
CA VAL A 345 21.79 -10.02 -17.89
C VAL A 345 21.69 -11.53 -18.07
N LYS A 346 21.87 -12.27 -16.98
CA LYS A 346 21.81 -13.73 -16.93
C LYS A 346 20.50 -14.24 -16.31
N GLY A 347 20.27 -15.53 -16.39
CA GLY A 347 19.00 -16.19 -16.14
C GLY A 347 18.44 -16.12 -14.72
N ASN A 348 19.24 -15.78 -13.73
CA ASN A 348 18.81 -15.65 -12.33
C ASN A 348 19.21 -14.31 -11.70
N GLU A 349 19.65 -13.36 -12.51
CA GLU A 349 20.02 -12.04 -12.00
C GLU A 349 18.81 -11.16 -11.82
N HIS A 350 18.77 -10.46 -10.69
CA HIS A 350 17.78 -9.43 -10.40
C HIS A 350 18.47 -8.07 -10.49
N ILE A 351 18.11 -7.28 -11.49
CA ILE A 351 18.68 -5.97 -11.71
C ILE A 351 17.65 -4.86 -11.50
N VAL A 352 18.13 -3.72 -11.06
CA VAL A 352 17.32 -2.51 -10.93
C VAL A 352 17.97 -1.32 -11.64
N ILE A 353 17.16 -0.53 -12.32
CA ILE A 353 17.55 0.71 -12.97
C ILE A 353 17.00 1.88 -12.16
N ILE A 354 17.89 2.68 -11.58
CA ILE A 354 17.57 3.88 -10.80
C ILE A 354 17.92 5.15 -11.58
N GLY A 355 17.46 6.29 -11.11
CA GLY A 355 17.76 7.61 -11.70
C GLY A 355 16.61 8.59 -11.51
N GLN A 356 16.83 9.85 -11.84
CA GLN A 356 15.84 10.91 -11.70
C GLN A 356 14.56 10.64 -12.49
N ASN A 357 13.45 11.24 -12.04
CA ASN A 357 12.19 11.15 -12.75
C ASN A 357 12.26 11.88 -14.09
N GLY A 358 11.69 11.26 -15.15
CA GLY A 358 11.72 11.79 -16.51
C GLY A 358 13.05 11.62 -17.27
N ILE A 359 14.06 10.92 -16.68
CA ILE A 359 15.34 10.69 -17.34
C ILE A 359 15.26 9.64 -18.46
N GLY A 360 14.17 8.84 -18.53
CA GLY A 360 13.97 7.85 -19.59
C GLY A 360 14.00 6.39 -19.17
N LYS A 361 13.95 6.08 -17.86
CA LYS A 361 13.95 4.69 -17.35
C LYS A 361 12.85 3.82 -17.97
N THR A 362 11.60 4.27 -17.93
CA THR A 362 10.45 3.55 -18.54
C THR A 362 10.62 3.40 -20.06
N THR A 363 11.22 4.40 -20.75
CA THR A 363 11.52 4.32 -22.19
C THR A 363 12.54 3.20 -22.47
N LEU A 364 13.57 3.10 -21.64
CA LEU A 364 14.56 2.03 -21.74
C LEU A 364 13.91 0.65 -21.52
N ILE A 365 13.15 0.49 -20.44
CA ILE A 365 12.45 -0.80 -20.16
C ILE A 365 11.54 -1.21 -21.32
N LYS A 366 10.79 -0.28 -21.92
CA LYS A 366 9.92 -0.59 -23.08
C LYS A 366 10.74 -1.08 -24.27
N LYS A 367 11.92 -0.52 -24.55
CA LYS A 367 12.83 -1.02 -25.58
C LYS A 367 13.41 -2.40 -25.24
N LEU A 368 13.82 -2.63 -24.00
CA LEU A 368 14.29 -3.94 -23.55
C LEU A 368 13.18 -4.99 -23.69
N MET A 369 11.96 -4.63 -23.37
CA MET A 369 10.79 -5.51 -23.52
C MET A 369 10.53 -5.88 -24.98
N GLU A 370 10.66 -4.93 -25.93
CA GLU A 370 10.55 -5.21 -27.37
C GLU A 370 11.59 -6.24 -27.82
N THR A 371 12.84 -6.10 -27.36
CA THR A 371 13.92 -7.05 -27.66
C THR A 371 13.63 -8.44 -27.09
N LEU A 372 13.17 -8.50 -25.83
CA LEU A 372 12.90 -9.77 -25.15
C LEU A 372 11.65 -10.48 -25.69
N ARG A 373 10.62 -9.76 -26.13
CA ARG A 373 9.42 -10.35 -26.74
C ARG A 373 9.69 -11.08 -28.07
N ASN A 374 10.77 -10.72 -28.78
CA ASN A 374 11.18 -11.42 -30.02
C ASN A 374 11.87 -12.78 -29.74
N ARG A 375 12.10 -13.11 -28.47
CA ARG A 375 12.70 -14.40 -28.08
C ARG A 375 11.60 -15.42 -27.81
N HIS A 376 11.65 -16.55 -28.51
CA HIS A 376 10.68 -17.65 -28.37
C HIS A 376 11.08 -18.69 -27.33
N ASP A 377 12.31 -18.61 -26.80
CA ASP A 377 12.89 -19.54 -25.85
C ASP A 377 12.70 -19.14 -24.37
N ILE A 378 12.04 -18.01 -24.12
CA ILE A 378 11.72 -17.47 -22.78
C ILE A 378 10.33 -16.85 -22.77
N LYS A 379 9.66 -16.93 -21.61
CA LYS A 379 8.40 -16.23 -21.35
C LYS A 379 8.66 -14.97 -20.54
N VAL A 380 8.20 -13.82 -21.03
CA VAL A 380 8.41 -12.52 -20.41
C VAL A 380 7.11 -11.99 -19.82
N GLY A 381 7.10 -11.73 -18.51
CA GLY A 381 6.03 -11.04 -17.79
C GLY A 381 6.36 -9.56 -17.62
N TYR A 382 5.35 -8.71 -17.76
CA TYR A 382 5.50 -7.26 -17.59
C TYR A 382 4.52 -6.72 -16.57
N CYS A 383 5.02 -5.92 -15.65
CA CYS A 383 4.23 -5.13 -14.70
C CYS A 383 4.48 -3.64 -15.01
N PRO A 384 3.55 -2.94 -15.69
CA PRO A 384 3.71 -1.53 -16.01
C PRO A 384 3.47 -0.64 -14.78
N GLN A 385 4.05 0.55 -14.78
CA GLN A 385 3.78 1.58 -13.78
C GLN A 385 2.29 1.99 -13.78
N ASN A 386 1.70 2.12 -14.96
CA ASN A 386 0.25 2.34 -15.10
C ASN A 386 -0.43 1.01 -15.46
N TYR A 387 -1.13 0.43 -14.50
CA TYR A 387 -1.80 -0.86 -14.69
C TYR A 387 -2.86 -0.87 -15.81
N GLY A 388 -3.40 0.31 -16.16
CA GLY A 388 -4.32 0.46 -17.29
C GLY A 388 -3.72 0.12 -18.66
N GLU A 389 -2.37 0.06 -18.78
CA GLU A 389 -1.70 -0.38 -20.00
C GLU A 389 -1.87 -1.90 -20.25
N LEU A 390 -2.06 -2.68 -19.19
CA LEU A 390 -2.15 -4.15 -19.26
C LEU A 390 -3.54 -4.67 -18.88
N LEU A 391 -4.20 -4.06 -17.88
CA LEU A 391 -5.48 -4.52 -17.38
C LEU A 391 -6.63 -4.02 -18.26
N PRO A 392 -7.46 -4.91 -18.83
CA PRO A 392 -8.69 -4.52 -19.53
C PRO A 392 -9.74 -4.09 -18.50
N MET A 393 -9.84 -2.79 -18.25
CA MET A 393 -10.62 -2.21 -17.14
C MET A 393 -12.10 -2.62 -17.11
N LYS A 394 -12.70 -2.97 -18.27
CA LYS A 394 -14.10 -3.41 -18.38
C LYS A 394 -14.31 -4.90 -18.09
N GLU A 395 -13.23 -5.68 -18.03
CA GLU A 395 -13.30 -7.10 -17.73
C GLU A 395 -13.23 -7.37 -16.23
N THR A 396 -13.62 -8.60 -15.84
CA THR A 396 -13.53 -9.05 -14.45
C THR A 396 -12.14 -9.64 -14.17
N PRO A 397 -11.67 -9.60 -12.90
CA PRO A 397 -10.40 -10.23 -12.51
C PRO A 397 -10.29 -11.69 -12.94
N ILE A 398 -11.35 -12.47 -12.78
CA ILE A 398 -11.38 -13.90 -13.13
C ILE A 398 -11.17 -14.07 -14.64
N ASN A 399 -11.89 -13.33 -15.48
CA ASN A 399 -11.79 -13.46 -16.93
C ASN A 399 -10.39 -13.07 -17.43
N PHE A 400 -9.84 -11.97 -16.93
CA PHE A 400 -8.48 -11.55 -17.27
C PHE A 400 -7.43 -12.61 -16.88
N LEU A 401 -7.49 -13.13 -15.65
CA LEU A 401 -6.51 -14.10 -15.16
C LEU A 401 -6.62 -15.46 -15.85
N LEU A 402 -7.81 -15.83 -16.36
CA LEU A 402 -8.02 -17.03 -17.15
C LEU A 402 -7.69 -16.85 -18.63
N SER A 403 -7.40 -15.63 -19.09
CA SER A 403 -7.02 -15.41 -20.49
C SER A 403 -5.78 -16.24 -20.82
N ASN A 404 -5.87 -17.03 -21.91
CA ASN A 404 -4.83 -17.98 -22.37
C ASN A 404 -4.51 -19.13 -21.39
N LEU A 405 -5.38 -19.43 -20.42
CA LEU A 405 -5.26 -20.59 -19.54
C LEU A 405 -6.45 -21.55 -19.73
N GLU A 406 -6.25 -22.81 -19.37
CA GLU A 406 -7.34 -23.77 -19.36
C GLU A 406 -8.39 -23.43 -18.28
N TYR A 407 -9.66 -23.64 -18.57
CA TYR A 407 -10.75 -23.38 -17.63
C TYR A 407 -10.62 -24.16 -16.30
N THR A 408 -9.89 -25.28 -16.32
CA THR A 408 -9.53 -26.08 -15.13
C THR A 408 -8.79 -25.27 -14.06
N MET A 409 -8.12 -24.18 -14.45
CA MET A 409 -7.39 -23.27 -13.55
C MET A 409 -8.30 -22.30 -12.77
N LYS A 410 -9.61 -22.25 -13.06
CA LYS A 410 -10.54 -21.31 -12.40
C LYS A 410 -10.52 -21.42 -10.87
N SER A 411 -10.51 -22.64 -10.34
CA SER A 411 -10.46 -22.87 -8.88
C SER A 411 -9.14 -22.35 -8.27
N LYS A 412 -8.00 -22.51 -8.98
CA LYS A 412 -6.69 -21.99 -8.53
C LYS A 412 -6.68 -20.46 -8.53
N VAL A 413 -7.22 -19.81 -9.59
CA VAL A 413 -7.40 -18.35 -9.67
C VAL A 413 -8.26 -17.82 -8.52
N GLN A 414 -9.41 -18.44 -8.28
CA GLN A 414 -10.29 -18.04 -7.18
C GLN A 414 -9.63 -18.23 -5.81
N THR A 415 -8.83 -19.28 -5.63
CA THR A 415 -8.06 -19.50 -4.39
C THR A 415 -7.03 -18.40 -4.19
N TYR A 416 -6.27 -18.02 -5.21
CA TYR A 416 -5.29 -16.94 -5.12
C TYR A 416 -5.95 -15.59 -4.84
N LEU A 417 -7.03 -15.24 -5.57
CA LEU A 417 -7.77 -14.00 -5.29
C LEU A 417 -8.36 -14.01 -3.87
N GLY A 418 -8.86 -15.16 -3.40
CA GLY A 418 -9.36 -15.33 -2.05
C GLY A 418 -8.28 -15.13 -0.98
N SER A 419 -7.05 -15.64 -1.21
CA SER A 419 -5.91 -15.42 -0.30
C SER A 419 -5.48 -13.95 -0.25
N LEU A 420 -5.72 -13.20 -1.33
CA LEU A 420 -5.50 -11.74 -1.41
C LEU A 420 -6.67 -10.90 -0.87
N LYS A 421 -7.63 -11.55 -0.19
CA LYS A 421 -8.80 -10.93 0.45
C LYS A 421 -9.83 -10.31 -0.51
N PHE A 422 -9.86 -10.75 -1.77
CA PHE A 422 -10.96 -10.39 -2.67
C PHE A 422 -12.25 -11.05 -2.22
N THR A 423 -13.33 -10.29 -2.21
CA THR A 423 -14.69 -10.83 -2.05
C THR A 423 -15.16 -11.47 -3.33
N ALA A 424 -16.19 -12.34 -3.26
CA ALA A 424 -16.79 -12.95 -4.46
C ALA A 424 -17.30 -11.88 -5.43
N GLU A 425 -17.87 -10.81 -4.91
CA GLU A 425 -18.35 -9.66 -5.66
C GLU A 425 -17.21 -8.93 -6.39
N GLU A 426 -16.09 -8.62 -5.68
CA GLU A 426 -14.92 -7.98 -6.26
C GLU A 426 -14.24 -8.83 -7.35
N MET A 427 -14.37 -10.16 -7.30
CA MET A 427 -13.83 -11.07 -8.33
C MET A 427 -14.63 -11.05 -9.63
N GLU A 428 -15.93 -10.71 -9.55
CA GLU A 428 -16.89 -10.75 -10.67
C GLU A 428 -17.28 -9.35 -11.19
N HIS A 429 -16.83 -8.27 -10.53
CA HIS A 429 -17.02 -6.90 -11.01
C HIS A 429 -15.90 -6.44 -11.94
N PRO A 430 -16.20 -5.48 -12.86
CA PRO A 430 -15.18 -4.89 -13.71
C PRO A 430 -14.02 -4.27 -12.90
N MET A 431 -12.80 -4.41 -13.41
CA MET A 431 -11.58 -3.92 -12.74
C MET A 431 -11.54 -2.40 -12.57
N GLU A 432 -12.31 -1.64 -13.35
CA GLU A 432 -12.45 -0.18 -13.17
C GLU A 432 -13.03 0.22 -11.79
N ASN A 433 -13.81 -0.68 -11.15
CA ASN A 433 -14.41 -0.46 -9.84
C ASN A 433 -13.48 -0.83 -8.67
N LEU A 434 -12.31 -1.40 -8.97
CA LEU A 434 -11.34 -1.82 -7.97
C LEU A 434 -10.35 -0.69 -7.65
N SER A 435 -9.85 -0.69 -6.41
CA SER A 435 -8.79 0.22 -6.01
C SER A 435 -7.48 -0.06 -6.75
N TYR A 436 -6.55 0.89 -6.73
CA TYR A 436 -5.26 0.74 -7.38
C TYR A 436 -4.46 -0.42 -6.76
N GLY A 437 -4.44 -0.55 -5.43
CA GLY A 437 -3.79 -1.65 -4.73
C GLY A 437 -4.43 -3.01 -5.04
N GLN A 438 -5.76 -3.08 -5.24
CA GLN A 438 -6.41 -4.31 -5.69
C GLN A 438 -5.98 -4.68 -7.12
N ARG A 439 -5.87 -3.71 -8.02
CA ARG A 439 -5.37 -3.94 -9.39
C ARG A 439 -3.92 -4.44 -9.38
N CYS A 440 -3.07 -3.90 -8.49
CA CYS A 440 -1.72 -4.41 -8.28
C CYS A 440 -1.74 -5.89 -7.86
N LYS A 441 -2.58 -6.25 -6.89
CA LYS A 441 -2.74 -7.64 -6.43
C LYS A 441 -3.18 -8.58 -7.57
N ILE A 442 -4.04 -8.13 -8.48
CA ILE A 442 -4.42 -8.91 -9.68
C ILE A 442 -3.22 -9.14 -10.61
N LEU A 443 -2.41 -8.10 -10.85
CA LEU A 443 -1.19 -8.25 -11.65
C LEU A 443 -0.19 -9.22 -11.03
N LEU A 444 -0.05 -9.22 -9.70
CA LEU A 444 0.79 -10.20 -9.01
C LEU A 444 0.29 -11.64 -9.24
N VAL A 445 -1.03 -11.86 -9.13
CA VAL A 445 -1.62 -13.17 -9.44
C VAL A 445 -1.36 -13.55 -10.89
N TYR A 446 -1.48 -12.60 -11.82
CA TYR A 446 -1.17 -12.79 -13.23
C TYR A 446 0.28 -13.24 -13.43
N LEU A 447 1.25 -12.54 -12.81
CA LEU A 447 2.67 -12.90 -12.92
C LEU A 447 2.95 -14.31 -12.36
N VAL A 448 2.32 -14.68 -11.25
CA VAL A 448 2.51 -15.99 -10.61
C VAL A 448 1.88 -17.13 -11.42
N ILE A 449 0.65 -16.95 -11.92
CA ILE A 449 -0.10 -18.04 -12.60
C ILE A 449 0.49 -18.37 -13.98
N HIS A 450 0.96 -17.34 -14.70
CA HIS A 450 1.44 -17.54 -16.06
C HIS A 450 2.86 -18.11 -16.16
N GLN A 451 3.58 -18.27 -15.03
CA GLN A 451 4.90 -18.92 -14.95
C GLN A 451 5.89 -18.30 -15.95
N PHE A 452 6.19 -17.03 -15.77
CA PHE A 452 7.18 -16.32 -16.57
C PHE A 452 8.60 -16.70 -16.18
N ASP A 453 9.52 -16.65 -17.14
CA ASP A 453 10.94 -16.86 -16.96
C ASP A 453 11.67 -15.56 -16.61
N VAL A 454 11.18 -14.45 -17.14
CA VAL A 454 11.73 -13.10 -16.97
C VAL A 454 10.61 -12.17 -16.54
N LEU A 455 10.82 -11.39 -15.50
CA LEU A 455 9.92 -10.36 -15.04
C LEU A 455 10.50 -8.98 -15.34
N ILE A 456 9.73 -8.15 -16.03
CA ILE A 456 10.02 -6.73 -16.22
C ILE A 456 9.04 -5.95 -15.33
N LEU A 457 9.60 -5.21 -14.35
CA LEU A 457 8.83 -4.56 -13.32
C LEU A 457 9.08 -3.04 -13.32
N ASP A 458 8.05 -2.24 -13.56
CA ASP A 458 8.12 -0.78 -13.50
C ASP A 458 7.40 -0.29 -12.24
N GLU A 459 8.17 0.05 -11.18
CA GLU A 459 7.70 0.45 -9.85
C GLU A 459 6.73 -0.56 -9.19
N PRO A 460 7.14 -1.82 -8.96
CA PRO A 460 6.23 -2.91 -8.53
C PRO A 460 5.65 -2.76 -7.13
N THR A 461 6.29 -1.97 -6.25
CA THR A 461 5.85 -1.72 -4.87
C THR A 461 5.04 -0.44 -4.70
N ARG A 462 4.92 0.34 -5.79
CA ARG A 462 4.20 1.62 -5.78
C ARG A 462 2.74 1.45 -5.38
N ASN A 463 2.24 2.34 -4.53
CA ASN A 463 0.86 2.36 -4.01
C ASN A 463 0.44 1.09 -3.23
N MET A 464 1.41 0.27 -2.81
CA MET A 464 1.15 -0.81 -1.86
C MET A 464 1.32 -0.28 -0.44
N SER A 465 0.53 -0.80 0.50
CA SER A 465 0.67 -0.39 1.89
C SER A 465 2.05 -0.79 2.44
N ALA A 466 2.60 0.03 3.33
CA ALA A 466 3.90 -0.24 3.96
C ALA A 466 3.96 -1.62 4.66
N LEU A 467 2.81 -2.15 5.12
CA LEU A 467 2.73 -3.47 5.72
C LEU A 467 2.66 -4.62 4.68
N SER A 468 2.20 -4.34 3.46
CA SER A 468 2.13 -5.33 2.37
C SER A 468 3.45 -5.44 1.60
N THR A 469 4.22 -4.37 1.55
CA THR A 469 5.46 -4.28 0.76
C THR A 469 6.52 -5.33 1.16
N PRO A 470 6.76 -5.66 2.47
CA PRO A 470 7.69 -6.72 2.84
C PRO A 470 7.33 -8.09 2.29
N VAL A 471 6.02 -8.38 2.20
CA VAL A 471 5.55 -9.66 1.65
C VAL A 471 5.82 -9.71 0.15
N LEU A 472 5.60 -8.60 -0.56
CA LEU A 472 5.92 -8.51 -2.00
C LEU A 472 7.41 -8.66 -2.27
N ARG A 473 8.26 -7.98 -1.51
CA ARG A 473 9.71 -8.12 -1.64
C ARG A 473 10.14 -9.57 -1.46
N LYS A 474 9.57 -10.28 -0.47
CA LYS A 474 9.84 -11.69 -0.28
C LYS A 474 9.44 -12.53 -1.50
N ILE A 475 8.25 -12.29 -2.08
CA ILE A 475 7.79 -13.00 -3.28
C ILE A 475 8.76 -12.79 -4.44
N PHE A 476 9.19 -11.56 -4.70
CA PHE A 476 10.15 -11.27 -5.79
C PHE A 476 11.55 -11.78 -5.49
N ARG A 477 12.05 -11.68 -4.25
CA ARG A 477 13.35 -12.23 -3.86
C ARG A 477 13.41 -13.76 -4.03
N ASP A 478 12.31 -14.45 -3.73
CA ASP A 478 12.24 -15.92 -3.83
C ASP A 478 12.03 -16.39 -5.29
N PHE A 479 11.81 -15.48 -6.23
CA PHE A 479 11.71 -15.79 -7.66
C PHE A 479 13.02 -16.29 -8.20
N LYS A 480 13.01 -17.42 -8.91
CA LYS A 480 14.23 -18.09 -9.43
C LYS A 480 14.58 -17.72 -10.87
N GLY A 481 13.80 -16.90 -11.53
CA GLY A 481 14.04 -16.35 -12.86
C GLY A 481 14.81 -15.04 -12.82
N CYS A 482 14.81 -14.34 -13.95
CA CYS A 482 15.45 -13.03 -14.08
C CYS A 482 14.46 -11.90 -13.78
N ILE A 483 14.90 -10.88 -13.05
CA ILE A 483 14.14 -9.64 -12.82
C ILE A 483 14.89 -8.46 -13.42
N ILE A 484 14.21 -7.68 -14.24
CA ILE A 484 14.68 -6.37 -14.73
C ILE A 484 13.67 -5.33 -14.22
N SER A 485 14.08 -4.46 -13.30
CA SER A 485 13.16 -3.56 -12.62
C SER A 485 13.57 -2.09 -12.68
N ILE A 486 12.58 -1.22 -12.51
CA ILE A 486 12.76 0.17 -12.07
C ILE A 486 12.15 0.25 -10.69
N SER A 487 12.84 0.84 -9.72
CA SER A 487 12.28 1.11 -8.41
C SER A 487 12.95 2.29 -7.73
N HIS A 488 12.18 3.02 -6.93
CA HIS A 488 12.64 4.01 -5.97
C HIS A 488 12.49 3.53 -4.51
N ASP A 489 11.96 2.31 -4.31
CA ASP A 489 11.88 1.66 -3.01
C ASP A 489 13.27 1.13 -2.61
N ARG A 490 13.88 1.78 -1.62
CA ARG A 490 15.23 1.44 -1.13
C ARG A 490 15.33 0.00 -0.64
N LYS A 491 14.31 -0.46 0.08
CA LYS A 491 14.28 -1.84 0.59
C LYS A 491 14.09 -2.86 -0.53
N PHE A 492 13.33 -2.53 -1.58
CA PHE A 492 13.24 -3.39 -2.75
C PHE A 492 14.59 -3.50 -3.48
N ILE A 493 15.30 -2.39 -3.61
CA ILE A 493 16.65 -2.35 -4.21
C ILE A 493 17.59 -3.25 -3.41
N ASP A 494 17.62 -3.10 -2.07
CA ASP A 494 18.58 -3.80 -1.20
C ASP A 494 18.23 -5.29 -1.00
N GLU A 495 16.94 -5.64 -0.91
CA GLU A 495 16.52 -7.00 -0.54
C GLU A 495 16.28 -7.91 -1.76
N VAL A 496 15.96 -7.35 -2.93
CA VAL A 496 15.53 -8.11 -4.11
C VAL A 496 16.56 -8.10 -5.23
N CYS A 497 17.32 -7.00 -5.38
CA CYS A 497 18.16 -6.78 -6.53
C CYS A 497 19.64 -7.06 -6.24
N ASP A 498 20.30 -7.80 -7.17
CA ASP A 498 21.72 -8.15 -7.08
C ASP A 498 22.62 -7.07 -7.68
N THR A 499 22.11 -6.32 -8.65
CA THR A 499 22.87 -5.33 -9.41
C THR A 499 22.05 -4.07 -9.63
N VAL A 500 22.68 -2.93 -9.39
CA VAL A 500 22.08 -1.61 -9.56
C VAL A 500 22.70 -0.89 -10.74
N TYR A 501 21.89 -0.35 -11.64
CA TYR A 501 22.30 0.53 -12.72
C TYR A 501 21.70 1.91 -12.48
N GLU A 502 22.51 2.97 -12.65
CA GLU A 502 22.05 4.36 -12.53
C GLU A 502 22.04 5.04 -13.89
N MET A 503 20.90 5.64 -14.24
CA MET A 503 20.81 6.60 -15.34
C MET A 503 21.01 7.99 -14.77
N LYS A 504 22.12 8.65 -15.12
CA LYS A 504 22.48 9.96 -14.62
C LYS A 504 23.27 10.76 -15.66
N ASP A 505 22.90 12.03 -15.87
CA ASP A 505 23.58 12.98 -16.74
C ASP A 505 23.85 12.46 -18.15
N GLY A 506 22.90 11.69 -18.71
CA GLY A 506 22.99 11.07 -20.04
C GLY A 506 23.90 9.85 -20.10
N GLN A 507 24.34 9.30 -18.99
CA GLN A 507 25.16 8.09 -18.87
C GLN A 507 24.38 6.94 -18.22
N PHE A 508 24.78 5.71 -18.52
CA PHE A 508 24.26 4.49 -17.92
C PHE A 508 25.38 3.77 -17.19
N LEU A 509 25.35 3.77 -15.87
CA LEU A 509 26.44 3.32 -15.03
C LEU A 509 25.99 2.13 -14.18
N LYS A 510 26.82 1.08 -14.13
CA LYS A 510 26.68 0.03 -13.14
C LYS A 510 27.25 0.53 -11.81
N LEU A 511 26.47 0.45 -10.75
CA LEU A 511 26.96 0.74 -9.40
C LEU A 511 27.48 -0.56 -8.76
N ASP A 512 28.64 -0.46 -8.10
CA ASP A 512 29.28 -1.58 -7.39
C ASP A 512 28.64 -1.83 -6.02
#